data_f7a6d65af44891509f5038cb3d363fce
#
_entry.id   f7a6d65af44891509f5038cb3d363fce
#
_cell.length_a   1.000
_cell.length_b   1.000
_cell.length_c   1.000
_cell.angle_alpha   90.00
_cell.angle_beta   90.00
_cell.angle_gamma   90.00
#
_symmetry.space_group_name_H-M   'P 1'
#
loop_
_entity.id
_entity.type
_entity.pdbx_description
1 polymer ?
#
loop_
_entity_poly.entity_id
_entity_poly.type
_entity_poly.pdbx_seq_one_letter_code
_entity_poly.pdbx_strand_id
1 'polypeptide(L)'
;MLVHILTDAENQIVDKLRLAYYDVVPADLRTFCSLTSRISKHVLDKFGIVNELMPCQLWYTNQTQNYVVGFLDQQEPSTVWNGHVVCRAGNVIIDAATQNLEVKLGVPVPWVVVARRFMVTTQLISRARLDNNALLEWFYPPANMVTDPPAEPAALVEQYANLLYEHITQTIR
;
A
#
# COMPACT_ATOMS: atom_id res chain seq x y z
N MET A 1 -0.77 -13.38 -19.67
CA MET A 1 0.24 -12.48 -19.07
C MET A 1 0.78 -13.16 -17.83
N LEU A 2 2.06 -13.56 -17.85
CA LEU A 2 2.69 -14.21 -16.70
C LEU A 2 2.88 -13.16 -15.60
N VAL A 3 2.28 -13.39 -14.45
CA VAL A 3 2.51 -12.54 -13.27
C VAL A 3 3.88 -12.91 -12.72
N HIS A 4 4.74 -11.92 -12.57
CA HIS A 4 6.03 -12.09 -11.92
C HIS A 4 5.79 -12.51 -10.46
N ILE A 5 6.37 -13.63 -10.07
CA ILE A 5 6.41 -14.09 -8.67
C ILE A 5 7.76 -13.64 -8.11
N LEU A 6 7.72 -12.94 -6.98
CA LEU A 6 8.94 -12.48 -6.33
C LEU A 6 9.82 -13.66 -5.93
N THR A 7 11.11 -13.53 -6.19
CA THR A 7 12.14 -14.46 -5.68
C THR A 7 12.27 -14.35 -4.16
N ASP A 8 12.93 -15.30 -3.51
CA ASP A 8 13.17 -15.25 -2.07
C ASP A 8 13.94 -13.98 -1.68
N ALA A 9 14.92 -13.55 -2.48
CA ALA A 9 15.69 -12.33 -2.24
C ALA A 9 14.80 -11.07 -2.35
N GLU A 10 13.93 -11.00 -3.34
CA GLU A 10 12.97 -9.89 -3.50
C GLU A 10 11.95 -9.88 -2.35
N ASN A 11 11.47 -11.04 -1.91
CA ASN A 11 10.58 -11.15 -0.74
C ASN A 11 11.28 -10.67 0.53
N GLN A 12 12.56 -10.97 0.74
CA GLN A 12 13.32 -10.45 1.87
C GLN A 12 13.42 -8.92 1.86
N ILE A 13 13.62 -8.33 0.68
CA ILE A 13 13.65 -6.86 0.53
C ILE A 13 12.28 -6.27 0.88
N VAL A 14 11.18 -6.84 0.41
CA VAL A 14 9.82 -6.41 0.73
C VAL A 14 9.53 -6.50 2.23
N ASP A 15 9.93 -7.59 2.88
CA ASP A 15 9.78 -7.73 4.34
C ASP A 15 10.62 -6.73 5.12
N LYS A 16 11.84 -6.45 4.68
CA LYS A 16 12.70 -5.42 5.28
C LYS A 16 12.11 -4.02 5.07
N LEU A 17 11.57 -3.74 3.89
CA LEU A 17 10.87 -2.48 3.62
C LEU A 17 9.70 -2.28 4.59
N ARG A 18 8.87 -3.28 4.78
CA ARG A 18 7.75 -3.25 5.73
C ARG A 18 8.21 -2.86 7.14
N LEU A 19 9.28 -3.47 7.63
CA LEU A 19 9.82 -3.19 8.96
C LEU A 19 10.48 -1.80 9.04
N ALA A 20 11.26 -1.43 8.03
CA ALA A 20 11.99 -0.17 7.99
C ALA A 20 11.08 1.06 8.03
N TYR A 21 9.85 0.96 7.53
CA TYR A 21 8.88 2.05 7.61
C TYR A 21 8.61 2.53 9.04
N TYR A 22 8.60 1.61 10.01
CA TYR A 22 8.36 1.94 11.42
C TYR A 22 9.49 2.77 12.01
N ASP A 23 10.72 2.54 11.54
CA ASP A 23 11.92 3.20 12.07
C ASP A 23 12.25 4.50 11.33
N VAL A 24 11.90 4.59 10.05
CA VAL A 24 12.41 5.63 9.15
C VAL A 24 11.37 6.69 8.79
N VAL A 25 10.12 6.29 8.54
CA VAL A 25 9.09 7.22 8.06
C VAL A 25 8.23 7.69 9.23
N PRO A 26 8.16 9.02 9.47
CA PRO A 26 7.34 9.57 10.56
C PRO A 26 5.87 9.18 10.48
N ALA A 27 5.24 9.04 11.64
CA ALA A 27 3.85 8.57 11.77
C ALA A 27 2.84 9.45 11.02
N ASP A 28 3.04 10.74 11.02
CA ASP A 28 2.18 11.72 10.31
C ASP A 28 2.23 11.55 8.79
N LEU A 29 3.35 11.12 8.23
CA LEU A 29 3.48 10.86 6.80
C LEU A 29 2.89 9.50 6.38
N ARG A 30 2.81 8.54 7.29
CA ARG A 30 2.29 7.19 7.00
C ARG A 30 0.78 7.12 6.80
N THR A 31 0.06 8.21 6.95
CA THR A 31 -1.37 8.30 6.66
C THR A 31 -1.67 8.69 5.20
N PHE A 32 -0.67 9.11 4.43
CA PHE A 32 -0.81 9.55 3.05
C PHE A 32 -0.47 8.43 2.06
N CYS A 33 -1.50 7.77 1.53
CA CYS A 33 -1.33 6.61 0.64
C CYS A 33 -0.55 6.97 -0.65
N SER A 34 -0.77 8.13 -1.24
CA SER A 34 -0.05 8.57 -2.43
C SER A 34 1.45 8.72 -2.16
N LEU A 35 1.82 9.36 -1.04
CA LEU A 35 3.21 9.55 -0.64
C LEU A 35 3.90 8.21 -0.35
N THR A 36 3.31 7.40 0.54
CA THR A 36 3.94 6.14 0.97
C THR A 36 4.07 5.13 -0.16
N SER A 37 3.10 5.06 -1.07
CA SER A 37 3.18 4.18 -2.23
C SER A 37 4.28 4.60 -3.20
N ARG A 38 4.46 5.92 -3.41
CA ARG A 38 5.57 6.45 -4.23
C ARG A 38 6.94 6.20 -3.59
N ILE A 39 7.04 6.37 -2.27
CA ILE A 39 8.25 6.03 -1.51
C ILE A 39 8.57 4.55 -1.70
N SER A 40 7.60 3.65 -1.49
CA SER A 40 7.78 2.20 -1.69
C SER A 40 8.23 1.88 -3.11
N LYS A 41 7.58 2.49 -4.10
CA LYS A 41 7.97 2.34 -5.51
C LYS A 41 9.44 2.72 -5.74
N HIS A 42 9.86 3.88 -5.28
CA HIS A 42 11.23 4.35 -5.46
C HIS A 42 12.27 3.47 -4.75
N VAL A 43 11.95 2.95 -3.57
CA VAL A 43 12.81 1.97 -2.89
C VAL A 43 12.97 0.70 -3.73
N LEU A 44 11.86 0.14 -4.21
CA LEU A 44 11.90 -1.08 -5.02
C LEU A 44 12.62 -0.86 -6.35
N ASP A 45 12.45 0.30 -6.99
CA ASP A 45 13.21 0.67 -8.19
C ASP A 45 14.74 0.65 -7.93
N LYS A 46 15.19 1.14 -6.77
CA LYS A 46 16.62 1.11 -6.37
C LYS A 46 17.16 -0.32 -6.20
N PHE A 47 16.31 -1.25 -5.82
CA PHE A 47 16.65 -2.69 -5.75
C PHE A 47 16.44 -3.43 -7.08
N GLY A 48 15.99 -2.75 -8.13
CA GLY A 48 15.70 -3.36 -9.44
C GLY A 48 14.47 -4.28 -9.45
N ILE A 49 13.58 -4.14 -8.46
CA ILE A 49 12.35 -4.93 -8.36
C ILE A 49 11.25 -4.27 -9.19
N VAL A 50 10.69 -5.01 -10.13
CA VAL A 50 9.59 -4.54 -10.99
C VAL A 50 8.36 -4.26 -10.13
N ASN A 51 7.87 -3.04 -10.21
CA ASN A 51 6.75 -2.58 -9.40
C ASN A 51 5.96 -1.46 -10.09
N GLU A 52 4.76 -1.18 -9.57
CA GLU A 52 3.92 -0.08 -10.05
C GLU A 52 3.01 0.45 -8.93
N LEU A 53 2.49 1.66 -9.12
CA LEU A 53 1.40 2.17 -8.31
C LEU A 53 0.09 1.51 -8.77
N MET A 54 -0.70 1.02 -7.79
CA MET A 54 -1.98 0.38 -8.05
C MET A 54 -3.09 1.11 -7.30
N PRO A 55 -3.93 1.87 -8.00
CA PRO A 55 -5.14 2.43 -7.43
C PRO A 55 -6.08 1.31 -6.96
N CYS A 56 -6.69 1.50 -5.81
CA CYS A 56 -7.58 0.52 -5.22
C CYS A 56 -8.57 1.16 -4.26
N GLN A 57 -9.48 0.35 -3.76
CA GLN A 57 -10.37 0.64 -2.66
C GLN A 57 -9.98 -0.29 -1.51
N LEU A 58 -9.83 0.23 -0.29
CA LEU A 58 -9.51 -0.58 0.89
C LEU A 58 -10.73 -0.66 1.79
N TRP A 59 -11.14 -1.88 2.09
CA TRP A 59 -12.23 -2.20 3.03
C TRP A 59 -11.65 -2.77 4.32
N TYR A 60 -12.07 -2.20 5.45
CA TYR A 60 -11.87 -2.75 6.78
C TYR A 60 -13.20 -3.29 7.30
N THR A 61 -13.24 -4.52 7.74
CA THR A 61 -14.43 -5.14 8.29
C THR A 61 -14.08 -5.92 9.55
N ASN A 62 -14.83 -5.67 10.62
CA ASN A 62 -14.84 -6.48 11.82
C ASN A 62 -16.30 -6.79 12.23
N GLN A 63 -16.51 -7.35 13.41
CA GLN A 63 -17.85 -7.74 13.87
C GLN A 63 -18.83 -6.58 14.03
N THR A 64 -18.33 -5.35 14.23
CA THR A 64 -19.14 -4.18 14.60
C THR A 64 -19.02 -3.02 13.62
N GLN A 65 -18.00 -3.04 12.77
CA GLN A 65 -17.68 -1.93 11.89
C GLN A 65 -17.36 -2.41 10.47
N ASN A 66 -17.80 -1.63 9.50
CA ASN A 66 -17.40 -1.74 8.11
C ASN A 66 -17.00 -0.33 7.63
N TYR A 67 -15.78 -0.18 7.16
CA TYR A 67 -15.22 1.11 6.75
C TYR A 67 -14.47 0.97 5.43
N VAL A 68 -14.67 1.95 4.55
CA VAL A 68 -14.07 1.96 3.22
C VAL A 68 -13.17 3.19 3.07
N VAL A 69 -11.96 2.96 2.59
CA VAL A 69 -11.00 4.01 2.21
C VAL A 69 -10.90 4.05 0.69
N GLY A 70 -11.15 5.22 0.13
CA GLY A 70 -11.06 5.46 -1.30
C GLY A 70 -12.31 5.08 -2.10
N PHE A 71 -12.64 5.93 -3.06
CA PHE A 71 -13.77 5.76 -3.98
C PHE A 71 -15.12 5.55 -3.28
N LEU A 72 -15.35 6.30 -2.20
CA LEU A 72 -16.52 6.14 -1.33
C LEU A 72 -17.84 6.55 -2.00
N ASP A 73 -17.80 7.51 -2.88
CA ASP A 73 -18.98 8.04 -3.54
C ASP A 73 -19.20 7.38 -4.90
N GLN A 74 -20.09 6.41 -4.90
CA GLN A 74 -20.57 5.78 -6.14
C GLN A 74 -21.63 6.60 -6.87
N GLN A 75 -22.00 7.77 -6.36
CA GLN A 75 -23.20 8.50 -6.84
C GLN A 75 -22.93 9.38 -8.05
N GLU A 76 -21.71 9.86 -8.23
CA GLU A 76 -21.31 10.66 -9.41
C GLU A 76 -19.88 10.33 -9.81
N PRO A 77 -19.54 10.30 -11.12
CA PRO A 77 -18.17 10.23 -11.56
C PRO A 77 -17.41 11.43 -11.01
N SER A 78 -16.53 11.23 -10.06
CA SER A 78 -15.73 12.31 -9.51
C SER A 78 -14.64 12.69 -10.52
N THR A 79 -14.47 13.98 -10.76
CA THR A 79 -13.32 14.52 -11.51
C THR A 79 -12.08 14.72 -10.62
N VAL A 80 -12.22 14.47 -9.32
CA VAL A 80 -11.19 14.65 -8.31
C VAL A 80 -10.79 13.29 -7.77
N TRP A 81 -9.49 13.09 -7.54
CA TRP A 81 -8.98 11.91 -6.84
C TRP A 81 -9.59 11.77 -5.45
N ASN A 82 -10.23 10.66 -5.21
CA ASN A 82 -10.75 10.25 -3.90
C ASN A 82 -10.53 8.74 -3.73
N GLY A 83 -9.32 8.29 -4.00
CA GLY A 83 -8.96 6.89 -4.03
C GLY A 83 -8.01 6.49 -2.92
N HIS A 84 -7.68 5.22 -2.91
CA HIS A 84 -6.56 4.65 -2.20
C HIS A 84 -5.56 4.10 -3.22
N VAL A 85 -4.28 4.09 -2.87
CA VAL A 85 -3.24 3.58 -3.75
C VAL A 85 -2.22 2.79 -2.94
N VAL A 86 -1.79 1.67 -3.51
CA VAL A 86 -0.74 0.81 -2.95
C VAL A 86 0.39 0.63 -3.95
N CYS A 87 1.54 0.16 -3.50
CA CYS A 87 2.60 -0.28 -4.39
C CYS A 87 2.44 -1.78 -4.67
N ARG A 88 2.38 -2.16 -5.94
CA ARG A 88 2.39 -3.56 -6.37
C ARG A 88 3.80 -3.97 -6.76
N ALA A 89 4.27 -5.08 -6.23
CA ALA A 89 5.51 -5.74 -6.65
C ALA A 89 5.21 -7.21 -6.97
N GLY A 90 5.27 -7.58 -8.25
CA GLY A 90 4.95 -8.93 -8.66
C GLY A 90 3.59 -9.42 -8.14
N ASN A 91 3.62 -10.48 -7.33
CA ASN A 91 2.45 -11.14 -6.76
C ASN A 91 2.05 -10.61 -5.36
N VAL A 92 2.61 -9.50 -4.91
CA VAL A 92 2.23 -8.87 -3.63
C VAL A 92 1.82 -7.42 -3.82
N ILE A 93 1.07 -6.90 -2.84
CA ILE A 93 0.84 -5.49 -2.64
C ILE A 93 1.48 -5.05 -1.33
N ILE A 94 1.93 -3.81 -1.29
CA ILE A 94 2.50 -3.14 -0.12
C ILE A 94 1.63 -1.91 0.14
N ASP A 95 0.89 -1.94 1.23
CA ASP A 95 0.10 -0.82 1.71
C ASP A 95 0.77 -0.24 2.96
N ALA A 96 1.42 0.90 2.81
CA ALA A 96 2.14 1.58 3.88
C ALA A 96 1.35 2.78 4.46
N ALA A 97 0.04 2.82 4.21
CA ALA A 97 -0.87 3.86 4.70
C ALA A 97 -2.03 3.30 5.55
N THR A 98 -1.98 2.04 5.95
CA THR A 98 -3.02 1.40 6.78
C THR A 98 -3.15 2.03 8.17
N GLN A 99 -2.14 2.76 8.66
CA GLN A 99 -2.23 3.57 9.87
C GLN A 99 -3.37 4.59 9.82
N ASN A 100 -3.80 5.00 8.63
CA ASN A 100 -4.96 5.89 8.48
C ASN A 100 -6.24 5.27 9.07
N LEU A 101 -6.40 3.95 9.01
CA LEU A 101 -7.52 3.24 9.64
C LEU A 101 -7.48 3.35 11.16
N GLU A 102 -6.30 3.23 11.79
CA GLU A 102 -6.15 3.43 13.23
C GLU A 102 -6.56 4.84 13.65
N VAL A 103 -6.11 5.85 12.90
CA VAL A 103 -6.49 7.25 13.13
C VAL A 103 -7.99 7.49 12.99
N LYS A 104 -8.63 6.86 12.01
CA LYS A 104 -10.06 7.04 11.71
C LYS A 104 -10.98 6.24 12.63
N LEU A 105 -10.60 5.02 12.98
CA LEU A 105 -11.47 4.07 13.67
C LEU A 105 -11.12 3.91 15.16
N GLY A 106 -9.94 4.36 15.60
CA GLY A 106 -9.45 4.17 16.95
C GLY A 106 -9.17 2.69 17.28
N VAL A 107 -8.94 1.85 16.27
CA VAL A 107 -8.65 0.41 16.42
C VAL A 107 -7.23 0.11 16.00
N PRO A 108 -6.53 -0.83 16.66
CA PRO A 108 -5.18 -1.20 16.26
C PRO A 108 -5.17 -1.83 14.86
N VAL A 109 -4.39 -1.26 13.97
CA VAL A 109 -4.14 -1.80 12.61
C VAL A 109 -2.65 -1.74 12.35
N PRO A 110 -2.02 -2.77 11.75
CA PRO A 110 -0.64 -2.67 11.32
C PRO A 110 -0.46 -1.47 10.38
N TRP A 111 0.60 -0.70 10.57
CA TRP A 111 0.82 0.53 9.79
C TRP A 111 1.29 0.27 8.37
N VAL A 112 1.89 -0.91 8.15
CA VAL A 112 2.31 -1.39 6.85
C VAL A 112 1.87 -2.83 6.69
N VAL A 113 1.12 -3.11 5.63
CA VAL A 113 0.65 -4.45 5.30
C VAL A 113 1.23 -4.89 3.96
N VAL A 114 1.80 -6.08 3.95
CA VAL A 114 2.18 -6.78 2.72
C VAL A 114 1.25 -7.97 2.55
N ALA A 115 0.54 -8.02 1.44
CA ALA A 115 -0.44 -9.06 1.19
C ALA A 115 -0.28 -9.66 -0.22
N ARG A 116 -0.55 -10.97 -0.36
CA ARG A 116 -0.51 -11.65 -1.67
C ARG A 116 -1.72 -11.25 -2.50
N ARG A 117 -1.48 -11.01 -3.77
CA ARG A 117 -2.55 -10.77 -4.74
C ARG A 117 -3.26 -12.06 -5.10
N PHE A 118 -4.58 -11.98 -5.23
CA PHE A 118 -5.33 -13.05 -5.88
C PHE A 118 -5.12 -12.98 -7.41
N MET A 119 -4.89 -14.14 -8.00
CA MET A 119 -4.61 -14.29 -9.42
C MET A 119 -5.88 -14.51 -10.25
N VAL A 120 -7.04 -14.43 -9.63
CA VAL A 120 -8.34 -14.66 -10.25
C VAL A 120 -8.93 -13.36 -10.75
N THR A 121 -9.67 -13.42 -11.85
CA THR A 121 -10.40 -12.30 -12.46
C THR A 121 -11.59 -11.86 -11.60
N THR A 122 -11.34 -11.46 -10.36
CA THR A 122 -12.34 -10.89 -9.45
C THR A 122 -12.05 -9.41 -9.22
N GLN A 123 -13.02 -8.68 -8.71
CA GLN A 123 -12.79 -7.29 -8.26
C GLN A 123 -11.85 -7.21 -7.06
N LEU A 124 -11.67 -8.32 -6.34
CA LEU A 124 -10.80 -8.41 -5.18
C LEU A 124 -9.34 -8.58 -5.60
N ILE A 125 -8.49 -7.64 -5.20
CA ILE A 125 -7.05 -7.66 -5.45
C ILE A 125 -6.34 -8.55 -4.44
N SER A 126 -6.64 -8.35 -3.15
CA SER A 126 -5.96 -9.02 -2.04
C SER A 126 -6.81 -8.99 -0.77
N ARG A 127 -6.45 -9.83 0.19
CA ARG A 127 -7.06 -9.89 1.51
C ARG A 127 -6.02 -10.21 2.58
N ALA A 128 -6.13 -9.56 3.72
CA ALA A 128 -5.36 -9.89 4.92
C ALA A 128 -6.28 -9.99 6.13
N ARG A 129 -6.07 -11.02 6.95
CA ARG A 129 -6.72 -11.15 8.25
C ARG A 129 -5.78 -10.61 9.32
N LEU A 130 -6.30 -9.74 10.16
CA LEU A 130 -5.57 -9.16 11.28
C LEU A 130 -5.69 -10.05 12.54
N ASP A 131 -4.80 -9.84 13.51
CA ASP A 131 -4.76 -10.59 14.76
C ASP A 131 -6.07 -10.45 15.58
N ASN A 132 -6.75 -9.32 15.44
CA ASN A 132 -8.08 -9.08 16.06
C ASN A 132 -9.25 -9.68 15.27
N ASN A 133 -8.99 -10.55 14.31
CA ASN A 133 -9.94 -11.15 13.37
C ASN A 133 -10.63 -10.17 12.39
N ALA A 134 -10.23 -8.91 12.36
CA ALA A 134 -10.68 -8.00 11.31
C ALA A 134 -10.09 -8.41 9.95
N LEU A 135 -10.78 -8.01 8.88
CA LEU A 135 -10.35 -8.22 7.51
C LEU A 135 -9.97 -6.89 6.86
N LEU A 136 -8.85 -6.89 6.17
CA LEU A 136 -8.50 -5.90 5.18
C LEU A 136 -8.69 -6.51 3.79
N GLU A 137 -9.41 -5.82 2.92
CA GLU A 137 -9.67 -6.27 1.55
C GLU A 137 -9.42 -5.12 0.58
N TRP A 138 -8.59 -5.36 -0.41
CA TRP A 138 -8.29 -4.39 -1.47
C TRP A 138 -9.04 -4.80 -2.74
N PHE A 139 -9.82 -3.86 -3.28
CA PHE A 139 -10.60 -4.05 -4.50
C PHE A 139 -10.11 -3.10 -5.60
N TYR A 140 -10.31 -3.49 -6.86
CA TYR A 140 -10.14 -2.58 -7.97
C TYR A 140 -11.10 -1.38 -7.85
N PRO A 141 -10.69 -0.20 -8.33
CA PRO A 141 -11.56 0.98 -8.30
C PRO A 141 -12.86 0.71 -9.06
N PRO A 142 -13.97 1.35 -8.66
CA PRO A 142 -15.18 1.38 -9.48
C PRO A 142 -14.91 1.98 -10.86
N ALA A 143 -15.72 1.57 -11.86
CA ALA A 143 -15.63 2.16 -13.19
C ALA A 143 -15.93 3.68 -13.16
N ASN A 144 -15.29 4.41 -14.08
CA ASN A 144 -15.48 5.86 -14.27
C ASN A 144 -14.99 6.75 -13.11
N MET A 145 -14.09 6.27 -12.27
CA MET A 145 -13.44 7.08 -11.23
C MET A 145 -12.06 7.55 -11.70
N VAL A 146 -11.60 8.69 -11.16
CA VAL A 146 -10.23 9.15 -11.38
C VAL A 146 -9.28 8.20 -10.66
N THR A 147 -8.39 7.56 -11.41
CA THR A 147 -7.47 6.54 -10.89
C THR A 147 -6.01 7.03 -10.77
N ASP A 148 -5.71 8.23 -11.27
CA ASP A 148 -4.39 8.81 -11.14
C ASP A 148 -4.22 9.46 -9.77
N PRO A 149 -3.38 8.92 -8.88
CA PRO A 149 -3.14 9.52 -7.57
C PRO A 149 -2.43 10.88 -7.73
N PRO A 150 -2.68 11.83 -6.81
CA PRO A 150 -2.05 13.14 -6.88
C PRO A 150 -0.53 13.04 -6.87
N ALA A 151 0.10 14.03 -7.50
CA ALA A 151 1.55 14.17 -7.43
C ALA A 151 1.98 14.52 -6.00
N GLU A 152 3.14 13.99 -5.62
CA GLU A 152 3.77 14.28 -4.34
C GLU A 152 5.09 15.03 -4.57
N PRO A 153 5.58 15.81 -3.59
CA PRO A 153 6.86 16.50 -3.72
C PRO A 153 7.99 15.49 -3.98
N ALA A 154 8.63 15.58 -5.15
CA ALA A 154 9.66 14.63 -5.57
C ALA A 154 10.83 14.55 -4.58
N ALA A 155 11.23 15.71 -4.01
CA ALA A 155 12.30 15.77 -3.01
C ALA A 155 11.94 14.98 -1.73
N LEU A 156 10.69 15.02 -1.29
CA LEU A 156 10.22 14.30 -0.10
C LEU A 156 10.20 12.78 -0.36
N VAL A 157 9.68 12.38 -1.53
CA VAL A 157 9.67 10.97 -1.94
C VAL A 157 11.11 10.42 -2.01
N GLU A 158 12.01 11.15 -2.65
CA GLU A 158 13.41 10.74 -2.80
C GLU A 158 14.14 10.68 -1.46
N GLN A 159 13.91 11.64 -0.57
CA GLN A 159 14.51 11.68 0.77
C GLN A 159 14.20 10.38 1.54
N TYR A 160 12.94 10.03 1.66
CA TYR A 160 12.56 8.83 2.42
C TYR A 160 12.88 7.54 1.70
N ALA A 161 12.83 7.53 0.38
CA ALA A 161 13.27 6.36 -0.39
C ALA A 161 14.76 6.08 -0.19
N ASN A 162 15.61 7.11 -0.13
CA ASN A 162 17.04 6.94 0.15
C ASN A 162 17.28 6.43 1.57
N LEU A 163 16.63 7.03 2.57
CA LEU A 163 16.76 6.59 3.97
C LEU A 163 16.33 5.12 4.16
N LEU A 164 15.21 4.73 3.57
CA LEU A 164 14.74 3.34 3.60
C LEU A 164 15.70 2.39 2.88
N TYR A 165 16.19 2.77 1.70
CA TYR A 165 17.15 1.98 0.94
C TYR A 165 18.44 1.74 1.74
N GLU A 166 18.99 2.78 2.35
CA GLU A 166 20.18 2.69 3.19
C GLU A 166 19.94 1.79 4.41
N HIS A 167 18.82 1.98 5.11
CA HIS A 167 18.44 1.17 6.26
C HIS A 167 18.32 -0.31 5.89
N ILE A 168 17.62 -0.63 4.80
CA ILE A 168 17.47 -2.01 4.32
C ILE A 168 18.82 -2.61 3.94
N THR A 169 19.64 -1.87 3.20
CA THR A 169 20.96 -2.34 2.75
C THR A 169 21.88 -2.70 3.93
N GLN A 170 21.80 -1.94 5.02
CA GLN A 170 22.58 -2.22 6.24
C GLN A 170 22.09 -3.48 6.98
N THR A 171 20.81 -3.84 6.85
CA THR A 171 20.21 -4.99 7.55
C THR A 171 20.24 -6.30 6.74
N ILE A 172 20.59 -6.26 5.47
CA ILE A 172 20.76 -7.46 4.60
C ILE A 172 22.20 -8.04 4.72
N ARG A 173 23.14 -7.29 5.25
CA ARG A 173 24.51 -7.75 5.50
C ARG A 173 24.56 -8.59 6.76
#